data_6738ecc9593c044684d3ca29b2580295
#
_entry.id   6738ecc9593c044684d3ca29b2580295
#
_cell.length_a   1.000
_cell.length_b   1.000
_cell.length_c   1.000
_cell.angle_alpha   90.00
_cell.angle_beta   90.00
_cell.angle_gamma   90.00
#
_symmetry.space_group_name_H-M   'P 1'
#
loop_
_entity.id
_entity.type
_entity.pdbx_description
1 polymer ?
#
loop_
_entity_poly.entity_id
_entity_poly.type
_entity_poly.pdbx_seq_one_letter_code
_entity_poly.pdbx_strand_id
1 'polypeptide(L)'
;EGRLDMRMNPSAALSAWDVINTYSKEQLMEVFYKYGEINNARNLSAAIVTSRASNPINTTNELSDIARPFSGIKGMKYLAQVFQALRIEVNDEIKAIEEFLEQTPEVLSFGGRLVIMSYHSLEDRPVKNFVKFGVIKGQPEKDLYGNFFCPWKLITKKPIEATSTETEENPRSRSAKLRIAEKI
;
A
#
# COMPACT_ATOMS: atom_id res chain seq x y z
N GLU A 1 -17.17 10.30 -12.65
CA GLU A 1 -17.63 8.97 -13.09
C GLU A 1 -16.66 8.40 -14.09
N GLY A 2 -16.08 7.23 -13.80
CA GLY A 2 -15.10 6.57 -14.66
C GLY A 2 -15.30 5.06 -14.68
N ARG A 3 -14.72 4.42 -15.71
CA ARG A 3 -14.65 2.96 -15.78
C ARG A 3 -13.85 2.44 -14.58
N LEU A 4 -14.19 1.27 -14.08
CA LEU A 4 -13.50 0.61 -12.97
C LEU A 4 -12.23 -0.09 -13.51
N ASP A 5 -11.21 0.69 -13.86
CA ASP A 5 -9.96 0.19 -14.49
C ASP A 5 -8.78 0.23 -13.50
N MET A 6 -8.31 1.40 -13.13
CA MET A 6 -7.23 1.69 -12.17
C MET A 6 -5.82 1.17 -12.54
N ARG A 7 -5.62 0.65 -13.74
CA ARG A 7 -4.29 0.23 -14.22
C ARG A 7 -3.41 1.45 -14.50
N MET A 8 -2.18 1.45 -14.00
CA MET A 8 -1.14 2.40 -14.40
C MET A 8 -0.56 2.02 -15.78
N ASN A 9 -0.43 0.72 -16.04
CA ASN A 9 -0.08 0.20 -17.35
C ASN A 9 -1.35 -0.30 -18.07
N PRO A 10 -1.84 0.38 -19.11
CA PRO A 10 -3.06 -0.03 -19.83
C PRO A 10 -3.00 -1.42 -20.45
N SER A 11 -1.78 -1.93 -20.68
CA SER A 11 -1.56 -3.28 -21.23
C SER A 11 -1.53 -4.38 -20.17
N ALA A 12 -1.59 -4.04 -18.88
CA ALA A 12 -1.68 -5.05 -17.82
C ALA A 12 -2.98 -5.84 -17.93
N ALA A 13 -2.92 -7.13 -17.63
CA ALA A 13 -4.07 -8.02 -17.76
C ALA A 13 -5.14 -7.77 -16.71
N LEU A 14 -4.73 -7.45 -15.45
CA LEU A 14 -5.63 -7.29 -14.33
C LEU A 14 -6.09 -5.83 -14.20
N SER A 15 -7.40 -5.60 -14.21
CA SER A 15 -8.01 -4.30 -13.93
C SER A 15 -8.82 -4.34 -12.63
N ALA A 16 -9.22 -3.19 -12.10
CA ALA A 16 -10.11 -3.14 -10.94
C ALA A 16 -11.49 -3.76 -11.25
N TRP A 17 -11.92 -3.74 -12.49
CA TRP A 17 -13.11 -4.44 -12.93
C TRP A 17 -12.97 -5.95 -12.73
N ASP A 18 -11.84 -6.51 -13.13
CA ASP A 18 -11.58 -7.95 -12.98
C ASP A 18 -11.55 -8.32 -11.49
N VAL A 19 -10.83 -7.57 -10.65
CA VAL A 19 -10.79 -7.79 -9.20
C VAL A 19 -12.20 -7.80 -8.61
N ILE A 20 -13.01 -6.81 -8.89
CA ILE A 20 -14.36 -6.67 -8.32
C ILE A 20 -15.32 -7.74 -8.85
N ASN A 21 -15.24 -8.07 -10.15
CA ASN A 21 -16.24 -8.95 -10.77
C ASN A 21 -15.84 -10.43 -10.78
N THR A 22 -14.56 -10.78 -10.62
CA THR A 22 -14.12 -12.18 -10.74
C THR A 22 -13.55 -12.78 -9.45
N TYR A 23 -12.96 -11.96 -8.54
CA TYR A 23 -12.38 -12.48 -7.29
C TYR A 23 -13.44 -13.12 -6.39
N SER A 24 -13.06 -14.18 -5.66
CA SER A 24 -13.92 -14.74 -4.64
C SER A 24 -14.17 -13.75 -3.49
N LYS A 25 -15.18 -14.01 -2.68
CA LYS A 25 -15.45 -13.20 -1.48
C LYS A 25 -14.23 -13.13 -0.55
N GLU A 26 -13.52 -14.25 -0.39
CA GLU A 26 -12.34 -14.39 0.45
C GLU A 26 -11.17 -13.57 -0.11
N GLN A 27 -10.94 -13.61 -1.42
CA GLN A 27 -9.92 -12.79 -2.08
C GLN A 27 -10.22 -11.29 -1.95
N LEU A 28 -11.46 -10.87 -2.18
CA LEU A 28 -11.88 -9.48 -1.96
C LEU A 28 -11.69 -9.03 -0.51
N MET A 29 -12.05 -9.89 0.44
CA MET A 29 -11.87 -9.62 1.87
C MET A 29 -10.38 -9.42 2.20
N GLU A 30 -9.50 -10.26 1.66
CA GLU A 30 -8.05 -10.12 1.85
C GLU A 30 -7.53 -8.81 1.27
N VAL A 31 -7.90 -8.46 0.04
CA VAL A 31 -7.52 -7.20 -0.62
C VAL A 31 -7.93 -5.99 0.22
N PHE A 32 -9.20 -5.92 0.62
CA PHE A 32 -9.70 -4.78 1.39
C PHE A 32 -9.14 -4.72 2.81
N TYR A 33 -8.91 -5.84 3.45
CA TYR A 33 -8.29 -5.88 4.78
C TYR A 33 -6.81 -5.49 4.72
N LYS A 34 -6.06 -6.11 3.83
CA LYS A 34 -4.60 -5.97 3.73
C LYS A 34 -4.19 -4.61 3.17
N TYR A 35 -4.82 -4.14 2.10
CA TYR A 35 -4.43 -2.94 1.37
C TYR A 35 -5.32 -1.73 1.65
N GLY A 36 -6.55 -1.94 2.11
CA GLY A 36 -7.46 -0.88 2.52
C GLY A 36 -7.46 -0.59 4.02
N GLU A 37 -6.89 -1.48 4.84
CA GLU A 37 -7.01 -1.43 6.30
C GLU A 37 -8.50 -1.32 6.74
N ILE A 38 -9.39 -2.02 6.02
CA ILE A 38 -10.85 -1.99 6.19
C ILE A 38 -11.27 -3.07 7.18
N ASN A 39 -11.70 -2.68 8.38
CA ASN A 39 -12.06 -3.61 9.45
C ASN A 39 -13.30 -4.46 9.11
N ASN A 40 -14.26 -3.91 8.35
CA ASN A 40 -15.49 -4.58 7.94
C ASN A 40 -15.39 -5.14 6.51
N ALA A 41 -14.17 -5.48 6.04
CA ALA A 41 -13.89 -6.02 4.72
C ALA A 41 -14.78 -7.22 4.35
N ARG A 42 -15.09 -8.10 5.33
CA ARG A 42 -15.99 -9.25 5.14
C ARG A 42 -17.39 -8.83 4.67
N ASN A 43 -17.95 -7.80 5.27
CA ASN A 43 -19.29 -7.33 4.94
C ASN A 43 -19.30 -6.60 3.59
N LEU A 44 -18.30 -5.76 3.33
CA LEU A 44 -18.11 -5.11 2.03
C LEU A 44 -17.98 -6.14 0.90
N SER A 45 -17.11 -7.14 1.06
CA SER A 45 -16.92 -8.20 0.06
C SER A 45 -18.19 -9.01 -0.19
N ALA A 46 -18.96 -9.30 0.84
CA ALA A 46 -20.26 -9.98 0.68
C ALA A 46 -21.24 -9.13 -0.13
N ALA A 47 -21.33 -7.83 0.15
CA ALA A 47 -22.22 -6.92 -0.58
C ALA A 47 -21.81 -6.80 -2.06
N ILE A 48 -20.52 -6.71 -2.36
CA ILE A 48 -20.00 -6.68 -3.74
C ILE A 48 -20.37 -7.96 -4.47
N VAL A 49 -20.12 -9.14 -3.88
CA VAL A 49 -20.46 -10.44 -4.50
C VAL A 49 -21.95 -10.58 -4.73
N THR A 50 -22.79 -10.12 -3.81
CA THR A 50 -24.26 -10.13 -3.97
C THR A 50 -24.69 -9.19 -5.09
N SER A 51 -24.14 -7.97 -5.14
CA SER A 51 -24.52 -6.97 -6.15
C SER A 51 -24.13 -7.43 -7.56
N ARG A 52 -22.90 -7.91 -7.75
CA ARG A 52 -22.41 -8.34 -9.08
C ARG A 52 -23.10 -9.60 -9.60
N ALA A 53 -23.76 -10.39 -8.75
CA ALA A 53 -24.53 -11.55 -9.17
C ALA A 53 -25.73 -11.17 -10.05
N SER A 54 -26.28 -9.98 -9.90
CA SER A 54 -27.36 -9.47 -10.71
C SER A 54 -26.86 -8.73 -11.96
N ASN A 55 -25.88 -7.84 -11.78
CA ASN A 55 -25.25 -7.09 -12.87
C ASN A 55 -23.78 -6.81 -12.54
N PRO A 56 -22.85 -6.94 -13.51
CA PRO A 56 -21.46 -6.57 -13.31
C PRO A 56 -21.32 -5.11 -12.84
N ILE A 57 -20.37 -4.87 -11.95
CA ILE A 57 -20.05 -3.53 -11.45
C ILE A 57 -19.03 -2.92 -12.41
N ASN A 58 -19.44 -1.89 -13.18
CA ASN A 58 -18.66 -1.36 -14.30
C ASN A 58 -17.98 -0.03 -14.00
N THR A 59 -18.54 0.74 -13.06
CA THR A 59 -18.10 2.12 -12.80
C THR A 59 -17.65 2.32 -11.35
N THR A 60 -16.83 3.35 -11.16
CA THR A 60 -16.40 3.79 -9.82
C THR A 60 -17.59 4.25 -8.97
N ASN A 61 -18.65 4.80 -9.58
CA ASN A 61 -19.84 5.23 -8.86
C ASN A 61 -20.65 4.04 -8.35
N GLU A 62 -20.89 3.02 -9.17
CA GLU A 62 -21.58 1.80 -8.76
C GLU A 62 -20.87 1.14 -7.56
N LEU A 63 -19.53 1.03 -7.61
CA LEU A 63 -18.77 0.51 -6.47
C LEU A 63 -18.86 1.41 -5.24
N SER A 64 -18.82 2.72 -5.42
CA SER A 64 -18.95 3.69 -4.33
C SER A 64 -20.32 3.59 -3.64
N ASP A 65 -21.38 3.40 -4.40
CA ASP A 65 -22.75 3.29 -3.86
C ASP A 65 -22.92 1.99 -3.05
N ILE A 66 -22.29 0.89 -3.50
CA ILE A 66 -22.26 -0.37 -2.74
C ILE A 66 -21.43 -0.21 -1.45
N ALA A 67 -20.31 0.52 -1.49
CA ALA A 67 -19.41 0.68 -0.35
C ALA A 67 -19.89 1.71 0.68
N ARG A 68 -20.63 2.73 0.26
CA ARG A 68 -21.08 3.85 1.09
C ARG A 68 -21.83 3.43 2.36
N PRO A 69 -22.77 2.46 2.35
CA PRO A 69 -23.46 2.01 3.56
C PRO A 69 -22.51 1.47 4.65
N PHE A 70 -21.32 0.99 4.28
CA PHE A 70 -20.33 0.43 5.20
C PHE A 70 -19.35 1.46 5.75
N SER A 71 -19.38 2.69 5.23
CA SER A 71 -18.40 3.74 5.57
C SER A 71 -18.56 4.30 6.98
N GLY A 72 -19.76 4.23 7.56
CA GLY A 72 -20.07 4.82 8.86
C GLY A 72 -19.64 6.29 8.93
N ILE A 73 -19.01 6.68 10.05
CA ILE A 73 -18.53 8.05 10.27
C ILE A 73 -17.36 8.43 9.36
N LYS A 74 -16.65 7.44 8.80
CA LYS A 74 -15.45 7.70 7.97
C LYS A 74 -15.76 8.28 6.59
N GLY A 75 -16.98 8.10 6.08
CA GLY A 75 -17.45 8.68 4.82
C GLY A 75 -16.45 8.57 3.66
N MET A 76 -16.01 9.71 3.13
CA MET A 76 -15.07 9.78 2.01
C MET A 76 -13.72 9.09 2.26
N LYS A 77 -13.25 9.09 3.52
CA LYS A 77 -12.01 8.39 3.87
C LYS A 77 -12.12 6.88 3.66
N TYR A 78 -13.27 6.31 3.96
CA TYR A 78 -13.54 4.90 3.74
C TYR A 78 -13.53 4.56 2.24
N LEU A 79 -14.18 5.37 1.42
CA LEU A 79 -14.16 5.18 -0.04
C LEU A 79 -12.71 5.29 -0.58
N ALA A 80 -11.94 6.26 -0.11
CA ALA A 80 -10.52 6.37 -0.48
C ALA A 80 -9.74 5.09 -0.13
N GLN A 81 -10.01 4.48 1.04
CA GLN A 81 -9.39 3.19 1.42
C GLN A 81 -9.82 2.04 0.50
N VAL A 82 -11.08 1.98 0.06
CA VAL A 82 -11.57 0.97 -0.89
C VAL A 82 -10.82 1.09 -2.21
N PHE A 83 -10.74 2.29 -2.79
CA PHE A 83 -10.04 2.52 -4.06
C PHE A 83 -8.52 2.36 -3.92
N GLN A 84 -7.93 2.75 -2.79
CA GLN A 84 -6.52 2.48 -2.51
C GLN A 84 -6.22 0.98 -2.54
N ALA A 85 -7.06 0.17 -1.91
CA ALA A 85 -6.89 -1.28 -1.89
C ALA A 85 -6.88 -1.89 -3.31
N LEU A 86 -7.83 -1.46 -4.14
CA LEU A 86 -7.90 -1.91 -5.53
C LEU A 86 -6.70 -1.45 -6.36
N ARG A 87 -6.26 -0.20 -6.18
CA ARG A 87 -5.10 0.34 -6.90
C ARG A 87 -3.84 -0.45 -6.58
N ILE A 88 -3.62 -0.74 -5.31
CA ILE A 88 -2.46 -1.51 -4.85
C ILE A 88 -2.49 -2.93 -5.43
N GLU A 89 -3.65 -3.59 -5.41
CA GLU A 89 -3.83 -4.94 -5.96
C GLU A 89 -3.59 -4.98 -7.48
N VAL A 90 -4.23 -4.07 -8.21
CA VAL A 90 -4.17 -4.02 -9.68
C VAL A 90 -2.77 -3.74 -10.21
N ASN A 91 -2.00 -2.93 -9.49
CA ASN A 91 -0.68 -2.48 -9.92
C ASN A 91 0.49 -3.16 -9.19
N ASP A 92 0.22 -4.17 -8.34
CA ASP A 92 1.24 -4.87 -7.55
C ASP A 92 2.18 -3.92 -6.77
N GLU A 93 1.64 -2.78 -6.28
CA GLU A 93 2.46 -1.68 -5.75
C GLU A 93 3.38 -2.12 -4.60
N ILE A 94 2.88 -2.94 -3.69
CA ILE A 94 3.66 -3.42 -2.53
C ILE A 94 4.74 -4.40 -2.97
N LYS A 95 4.43 -5.28 -3.92
CA LYS A 95 5.40 -6.22 -4.48
C LYS A 95 6.53 -5.49 -5.20
N ALA A 96 6.20 -4.45 -5.98
CA ALA A 96 7.22 -3.62 -6.64
C ALA A 96 8.16 -2.93 -5.63
N ILE A 97 7.63 -2.45 -4.49
CA ILE A 97 8.45 -1.89 -3.42
C ILE A 97 9.35 -2.98 -2.80
N GLU A 98 8.83 -4.17 -2.54
CA GLU A 98 9.58 -5.29 -1.98
C GLU A 98 10.73 -5.69 -2.91
N GLU A 99 10.45 -5.91 -4.20
CA GLU A 99 11.45 -6.25 -5.21
C GLU A 99 12.51 -5.15 -5.39
N PHE A 100 12.10 -3.88 -5.34
CA PHE A 100 13.03 -2.75 -5.35
C PHE A 100 13.97 -2.79 -4.13
N LEU A 101 13.42 -2.96 -2.93
CA LEU A 101 14.21 -2.99 -1.70
C LEU A 101 15.23 -4.14 -1.70
N GLU A 102 14.82 -5.33 -2.14
CA GLU A 102 15.69 -6.51 -2.20
C GLU A 102 16.91 -6.31 -3.11
N GLN A 103 16.78 -5.54 -4.18
CA GLN A 103 17.86 -5.26 -5.13
C GLN A 103 18.83 -4.16 -4.64
N THR A 104 18.38 -3.28 -3.74
CA THR A 104 19.19 -2.10 -3.34
C THR A 104 20.55 -2.44 -2.72
N PRO A 105 20.73 -3.54 -1.94
CA PRO A 105 22.03 -3.89 -1.41
C PRO A 105 23.08 -4.27 -2.47
N GLU A 106 22.63 -4.79 -3.61
CA GLU A 106 23.52 -5.19 -4.70
C GLU A 106 23.91 -4.01 -5.60
N VAL A 107 22.99 -3.05 -5.77
CA VAL A 107 23.17 -1.89 -6.67
C VAL A 107 23.97 -0.77 -6.00
N LEU A 108 23.79 -0.55 -4.70
CA LEU A 108 24.48 0.52 -3.98
C LEU A 108 25.90 0.12 -3.61
N SER A 109 26.85 1.02 -3.82
CA SER A 109 28.21 0.89 -3.30
C SER A 109 28.22 1.12 -1.79
N PHE A 110 29.27 0.63 -1.11
CA PHE A 110 29.53 0.91 0.30
C PHE A 110 29.60 2.44 0.54
N GLY A 111 28.94 2.93 1.56
CA GLY A 111 28.74 4.37 1.81
C GLY A 111 27.67 5.03 0.95
N GLY A 112 27.08 4.30 -0.02
CA GLY A 112 25.97 4.78 -0.83
C GLY A 112 24.71 4.99 0.01
N ARG A 113 23.88 5.97 -0.37
CA ARG A 113 22.67 6.32 0.38
C ARG A 113 21.41 5.88 -0.34
N LEU A 114 20.55 5.19 0.41
CA LEU A 114 19.19 4.85 0.02
C LEU A 114 18.25 5.93 0.58
N VAL A 115 17.55 6.63 -0.30
CA VAL A 115 16.59 7.69 0.06
C VAL A 115 15.24 7.33 -0.53
N ILE A 116 14.25 7.09 0.33
CA ILE A 116 12.91 6.65 -0.09
C ILE A 116 11.86 7.54 0.55
N MET A 117 10.92 8.01 -0.30
CA MET A 117 9.72 8.72 0.12
C MET A 117 8.50 7.82 -0.06
N SER A 118 7.68 7.72 0.95
CA SER A 118 6.41 6.98 0.95
C SER A 118 5.26 7.90 1.36
N TYR A 119 4.05 7.63 0.86
CA TYR A 119 2.87 8.47 1.08
C TYR A 119 1.81 7.82 1.96
N HIS A 120 1.92 6.53 2.24
CA HIS A 120 1.00 5.82 3.14
C HIS A 120 1.71 4.72 3.95
N SER A 121 1.01 4.25 5.00
CA SER A 121 1.54 3.29 5.97
C SER A 121 2.01 1.97 5.36
N LEU A 122 1.34 1.50 4.32
CA LEU A 122 1.67 0.23 3.66
C LEU A 122 2.97 0.29 2.87
N GLU A 123 3.30 1.45 2.29
CA GLU A 123 4.61 1.69 1.67
C GLU A 123 5.70 1.90 2.72
N ASP A 124 5.41 2.72 3.75
CA ASP A 124 6.41 3.07 4.78
C ASP A 124 6.84 1.86 5.64
N ARG A 125 5.93 0.92 5.88
CA ARG A 125 6.19 -0.24 6.75
C ARG A 125 7.30 -1.15 6.22
N PRO A 126 7.28 -1.64 4.97
CA PRO A 126 8.36 -2.43 4.39
C PRO A 126 9.69 -1.64 4.33
N VAL A 127 9.67 -0.37 3.93
CA VAL A 127 10.85 0.50 3.90
C VAL A 127 11.47 0.63 5.29
N LYS A 128 10.66 0.97 6.31
CA LYS A 128 11.08 1.09 7.70
C LYS A 128 11.73 -0.19 8.22
N ASN A 129 11.09 -1.34 7.98
CA ASN A 129 11.60 -2.63 8.44
C ASN A 129 12.93 -2.95 7.77
N PHE A 130 13.01 -2.77 6.46
CA PHE A 130 14.19 -3.05 5.67
C PHE A 130 15.41 -2.22 6.10
N VAL A 131 15.25 -0.89 6.20
CA VAL A 131 16.39 -0.03 6.61
C VAL A 131 16.76 -0.16 8.09
N LYS A 132 15.85 -0.68 8.93
CA LYS A 132 16.10 -0.84 10.36
C LYS A 132 16.62 -2.23 10.74
N PHE A 133 16.14 -3.24 10.06
CA PHE A 133 16.35 -4.64 10.45
C PHE A 133 16.99 -5.49 9.35
N GLY A 134 17.19 -4.96 8.15
CA GLY A 134 17.69 -5.73 6.99
C GLY A 134 16.65 -6.67 6.37
N VAL A 135 15.42 -6.69 6.89
CA VAL A 135 14.33 -7.56 6.41
C VAL A 135 13.07 -6.76 6.12
N ILE A 136 12.35 -7.12 5.06
CA ILE A 136 11.12 -6.44 4.65
C ILE A 136 9.95 -6.84 5.54
N LYS A 137 9.85 -8.13 5.86
CA LYS A 137 8.78 -8.74 6.67
C LYS A 137 9.37 -9.56 7.81
N GLY A 138 8.61 -9.69 8.88
CA GLY A 138 8.99 -10.53 10.02
C GLY A 138 10.02 -9.89 10.94
N GLN A 139 10.80 -10.72 11.59
CA GLN A 139 11.89 -10.35 12.47
C GLN A 139 13.20 -10.85 11.86
N PRO A 140 14.32 -10.11 12.00
CA PRO A 140 15.62 -10.58 11.55
C PRO A 140 16.04 -11.83 12.34
N GLU A 141 16.76 -12.73 11.67
CA GLU A 141 17.43 -13.82 12.36
C GLU A 141 18.48 -13.27 13.32
N LYS A 142 18.43 -13.72 14.56
CA LYS A 142 19.33 -13.26 15.62
C LYS A 142 20.30 -14.37 16.00
N ASP A 143 21.53 -13.97 16.30
CA ASP A 143 22.52 -14.87 16.90
C ASP A 143 22.16 -15.16 18.37
N LEU A 144 22.98 -16.01 19.03
CA LEU A 144 22.83 -16.40 20.44
C LEU A 144 22.90 -15.20 21.40
N TYR A 145 23.45 -14.07 20.97
CA TYR A 145 23.60 -12.84 21.75
C TYR A 145 22.54 -11.80 21.42
N GLY A 146 21.61 -12.12 20.47
CA GLY A 146 20.54 -11.23 20.07
C GLY A 146 20.90 -10.22 18.97
N ASN A 147 22.13 -10.31 18.41
CA ASN A 147 22.53 -9.47 17.28
C ASN A 147 21.95 -10.01 15.98
N PHE A 148 21.77 -9.13 15.00
CA PHE A 148 21.31 -9.47 13.66
C PHE A 148 22.10 -8.70 12.60
N PHE A 149 22.20 -9.25 11.41
CA PHE A 149 22.83 -8.59 10.30
C PHE A 149 21.84 -7.57 9.67
N CYS A 150 22.31 -6.34 9.49
CA CYS A 150 21.60 -5.31 8.75
C CYS A 150 22.60 -4.56 7.87
N PRO A 151 22.45 -4.55 6.54
CA PRO A 151 23.40 -3.86 5.65
C PRO A 151 23.24 -2.34 5.66
N TRP A 152 22.40 -1.80 6.53
CA TRP A 152 22.01 -0.39 6.56
C TRP A 152 22.34 0.26 7.89
N LYS A 153 22.93 1.44 7.83
CA LYS A 153 23.04 2.40 8.93
C LYS A 153 22.01 3.49 8.74
N LEU A 154 21.11 3.65 9.71
CA LEU A 154 20.11 4.71 9.66
C LEU A 154 20.77 6.09 9.75
N ILE A 155 20.57 6.93 8.73
CA ILE A 155 20.93 8.35 8.78
C ILE A 155 19.85 9.13 9.53
N THR A 156 18.58 8.79 9.28
CA THR A 156 17.43 9.36 10.01
C THR A 156 16.79 8.30 10.89
N LYS A 157 16.79 8.47 12.22
CA LYS A 157 16.12 7.55 13.16
C LYS A 157 14.59 7.60 13.03
N LYS A 158 14.04 8.78 12.75
CA LYS A 158 12.62 9.01 12.45
C LYS A 158 12.49 9.43 10.98
N PRO A 159 11.34 9.21 10.34
CA PRO A 159 11.14 9.76 9.00
C PRO A 159 11.18 11.29 9.06
N ILE A 160 11.66 11.91 7.99
CA ILE A 160 11.47 13.34 7.76
C ILE A 160 10.06 13.50 7.20
N GLU A 161 9.27 14.36 7.79
CA GLU A 161 7.89 14.68 7.41
C GLU A 161 7.84 16.12 6.89
N ALA A 162 6.82 16.42 6.08
CA ALA A 162 6.60 17.76 5.55
C ALA A 162 6.40 18.77 6.68
N THR A 163 6.91 19.99 6.49
CA THR A 163 6.68 21.10 7.41
C THR A 163 5.23 21.58 7.34
N SER A 164 4.79 22.36 8.34
CA SER A 164 3.47 23.00 8.31
C SER A 164 3.29 23.88 7.07
N THR A 165 4.29 24.68 6.74
CA THR A 165 4.30 25.55 5.56
C THR A 165 4.15 24.73 4.26
N GLU A 166 4.94 23.66 4.11
CA GLU A 166 4.83 22.79 2.95
C GLU A 166 3.45 22.11 2.86
N THR A 167 2.89 21.72 4.00
CA THR A 167 1.56 21.08 4.05
C THR A 167 0.44 22.07 3.69
N GLU A 168 0.60 23.35 4.03
CA GLU A 168 -0.34 24.41 3.65
C GLU A 168 -0.28 24.70 2.14
N GLU A 169 0.91 24.76 1.57
CA GLU A 169 1.11 24.97 0.13
C GLU A 169 0.76 23.74 -0.70
N ASN A 170 1.08 22.55 -0.20
CA ASN A 170 0.81 21.26 -0.85
C ASN A 170 0.18 20.25 0.13
N PRO A 171 -1.15 20.24 0.28
CA PRO A 171 -1.85 19.33 1.20
C PRO A 171 -1.56 17.83 0.96
N ARG A 172 -1.06 17.45 -0.22
CA ARG A 172 -0.67 16.07 -0.54
C ARG A 172 0.60 15.64 0.20
N SER A 173 1.47 16.58 0.57
CA SER A 173 2.71 16.31 1.31
C SER A 173 2.46 15.82 2.75
N ARG A 174 1.27 16.07 3.33
CA ARG A 174 0.93 15.78 4.72
C ARG A 174 1.23 14.34 5.17
N SER A 175 1.14 13.40 4.26
CA SER A 175 1.36 11.98 4.55
C SER A 175 2.73 11.47 4.10
N ALA A 176 3.55 12.34 3.50
CA ALA A 176 4.86 11.99 3.00
C ALA A 176 5.83 11.66 4.16
N LYS A 177 6.60 10.58 4.00
CA LYS A 177 7.62 10.15 4.94
C LYS A 177 8.89 9.82 4.18
N LEU A 178 9.94 10.61 4.42
CA LEU A 178 11.26 10.39 3.82
C LEU A 178 12.16 9.64 4.80
N ARG A 179 12.74 8.53 4.35
CA ARG A 179 13.71 7.74 5.11
C ARG A 179 15.04 7.69 4.39
N ILE A 180 16.13 7.79 5.16
CA ILE A 180 17.48 7.79 4.63
C ILE A 180 18.30 6.76 5.41
N ALA A 181 18.96 5.86 4.66
CA ALA A 181 19.90 4.89 5.18
C ALA A 181 21.18 4.88 4.32
N GLU A 182 22.31 4.51 4.92
CA GLU A 182 23.60 4.36 4.27
C GLU A 182 23.99 2.91 4.24
N LYS A 183 24.49 2.40 3.13
CA LYS A 183 25.02 1.04 3.04
C LYS A 183 26.33 0.91 3.80
N ILE A 184 26.43 -0.07 4.69
CA ILE A 184 27.62 -0.38 5.50
C ILE A 184 28.14 -1.77 5.20
#